data_efff87cfbc4fe9c244c6f1690cb9d758
#
_entry.id   efff87cfbc4fe9c244c6f1690cb9d758
#
_cell.length_a   1.000
_cell.length_b   1.000
_cell.length_c   1.000
_cell.angle_alpha   90.00
_cell.angle_beta   90.00
_cell.angle_gamma   90.00
#
_symmetry.space_group_name_H-M   'P 1'
#
loop_
_entity.id
_entity.type
_entity.pdbx_description
1 polymer ?
#
loop_
_entity_poly.entity_id
_entity_poly.type
_entity_poly.pdbx_seq_one_letter_code
_entity_poly.pdbx_strand_id
1 'polypeptide(L)'
;MQKISIFLILIFCGTAAGAQLFQPVHYPKTEFRNPLGIPISLSANFGELRSNHYHMGLDIRTRQRVNLPVYAAADGYIYKIKVEPFGFGQAIYIRHNNGYITLYAHLNAFQPALAAYVKKRQYELERWDVFLDVPAGLFPVRRGDLIAYSGNMGGSMGPHLHFEIREFPEDVNLNPMLFGLPIPDNKPPVVRKLAVYDRDRSLYEQSPEFYPVIAAGKHYELAQRTIYTL
;
A
#
# COMPACT_ATOMS: atom_id res chain seq x y z
N MET A 1 26.59 74.53 9.79
CA MET A 1 26.59 73.30 9.00
C MET A 1 26.07 72.14 9.90
N GLN A 2 24.80 71.75 9.73
CA GLN A 2 24.16 70.74 10.53
C GLN A 2 24.41 69.38 9.85
N LYS A 3 25.06 68.46 10.55
CA LYS A 3 25.27 67.09 10.06
C LYS A 3 23.98 66.26 10.31
N ILE A 4 23.32 65.88 9.23
CA ILE A 4 22.19 64.95 9.27
C ILE A 4 22.76 63.54 9.29
N SER A 5 22.58 62.82 10.43
CA SER A 5 22.89 61.40 10.54
C SER A 5 21.68 60.61 10.09
N ILE A 6 21.82 59.92 8.94
CA ILE A 6 20.80 59.00 8.43
C ILE A 6 21.00 57.65 9.15
N PHE A 7 20.02 57.29 10.00
CA PHE A 7 19.95 55.96 10.61
C PHE A 7 19.24 55.01 9.62
N LEU A 8 20.01 54.09 9.06
CA LEU A 8 19.45 53.00 8.22
C LEU A 8 18.91 51.91 9.13
N ILE A 9 17.57 51.82 9.26
CA ILE A 9 16.93 50.71 9.93
C ILE A 9 16.81 49.55 8.94
N LEU A 10 17.67 48.53 9.10
CA LEU A 10 17.53 47.25 8.43
C LEU A 10 16.43 46.46 9.08
N ILE A 11 15.24 46.43 8.48
CA ILE A 11 14.15 45.52 8.86
C ILE A 11 14.54 44.14 8.36
N PHE A 12 15.03 43.30 9.25
CA PHE A 12 15.18 41.86 8.99
C PHE A 12 13.77 41.23 8.97
N CYS A 13 13.15 41.10 7.78
CA CYS A 13 12.02 40.22 7.59
C CYS A 13 12.54 38.77 7.65
N GLY A 14 12.64 38.23 8.86
CA GLY A 14 12.83 36.82 9.06
C GLY A 14 11.58 36.09 8.54
N THR A 15 11.64 35.57 7.32
CA THR A 15 10.70 34.54 6.92
C THR A 15 10.99 33.34 7.81
N ALA A 16 10.15 33.14 8.83
CA ALA A 16 10.09 31.87 9.53
C ALA A 16 9.74 30.83 8.45
N ALA A 17 10.74 30.10 7.96
CA ALA A 17 10.50 28.88 7.23
C ALA A 17 9.82 27.93 8.23
N GLY A 18 8.50 28.02 8.31
CA GLY A 18 7.71 27.07 9.05
C GLY A 18 7.99 25.71 8.42
N ALA A 19 8.71 24.86 9.12
CA ALA A 19 8.74 23.44 8.78
C ALA A 19 7.28 23.05 8.66
N GLN A 20 6.85 22.60 7.48
CA GLN A 20 5.52 22.07 7.28
C GLN A 20 5.42 20.84 8.20
N LEU A 21 4.89 21.07 9.41
CA LEU A 21 4.53 19.98 10.31
C LEU A 21 3.48 19.19 9.57
N PHE A 22 3.83 17.99 9.12
CA PHE A 22 2.87 17.07 8.55
C PHE A 22 1.76 16.88 9.58
N GLN A 23 0.56 17.34 9.23
CA GLN A 23 -0.61 17.09 10.07
C GLN A 23 -0.79 15.57 10.12
N PRO A 24 -0.91 14.96 11.30
CA PRO A 24 -1.10 13.54 11.41
C PRO A 24 -2.43 13.16 10.73
N VAL A 25 -2.35 12.35 9.70
CA VAL A 25 -3.54 11.83 9.02
C VAL A 25 -4.16 10.76 9.90
N HIS A 26 -5.43 10.94 10.26
CA HIS A 26 -6.19 9.97 11.04
C HIS A 26 -6.91 8.99 10.12
N TYR A 27 -6.48 7.73 10.14
CA TYR A 27 -7.13 6.65 9.40
C TYR A 27 -8.17 5.94 10.28
N PRO A 28 -9.33 5.51 9.73
CA PRO A 28 -10.36 4.80 10.48
C PRO A 28 -9.87 3.41 10.89
N LYS A 29 -9.81 3.13 12.20
CA LYS A 29 -9.24 1.90 12.76
C LYS A 29 -10.22 0.73 12.86
N THR A 30 -11.52 0.97 12.75
CA THR A 30 -12.57 -0.03 13.02
C THR A 30 -13.47 -0.35 11.82
N GLU A 31 -13.32 0.40 10.73
CA GLU A 31 -14.21 0.28 9.58
C GLU A 31 -13.91 -0.94 8.70
N PHE A 32 -12.63 -1.31 8.60
CA PHE A 32 -12.23 -2.46 7.80
C PHE A 32 -12.03 -3.70 8.66
N ARG A 33 -12.53 -4.82 8.15
CA ARG A 33 -12.27 -6.14 8.74
C ARG A 33 -11.17 -6.87 7.97
N ASN A 34 -10.64 -7.91 8.59
CA ASN A 34 -9.84 -8.91 7.92
C ASN A 34 -10.63 -9.51 6.73
N PRO A 35 -10.12 -9.44 5.48
CA PRO A 35 -10.79 -9.98 4.29
C PRO A 35 -10.83 -11.51 4.24
N LEU A 36 -10.03 -12.21 5.07
CA LEU A 36 -10.07 -13.66 5.20
C LEU A 36 -10.74 -14.08 6.51
N GLY A 37 -11.30 -15.29 6.55
CA GLY A 37 -11.87 -15.89 7.76
C GLY A 37 -10.85 -16.56 8.70
N ILE A 38 -9.55 -16.30 8.51
CA ILE A 38 -8.44 -16.84 9.31
C ILE A 38 -7.59 -15.70 9.87
N PRO A 39 -6.84 -15.91 10.96
CA PRO A 39 -5.90 -14.89 11.47
C PRO A 39 -4.93 -14.42 10.38
N ILE A 40 -4.71 -13.12 10.33
CA ILE A 40 -3.79 -12.52 9.34
C ILE A 40 -2.35 -12.92 9.68
N SER A 41 -1.66 -13.42 8.66
CA SER A 41 -0.22 -13.61 8.64
C SER A 41 0.28 -13.16 7.27
N LEU A 42 1.31 -12.34 7.23
CA LEU A 42 1.78 -11.74 5.98
C LEU A 42 2.95 -12.53 5.38
N SER A 43 2.96 -12.64 4.04
CA SER A 43 4.14 -13.04 3.26
C SER A 43 4.89 -11.83 2.74
N ALA A 44 4.20 -10.70 2.56
CA ALA A 44 4.81 -9.43 2.18
C ALA A 44 4.03 -8.23 2.75
N ASN A 45 4.75 -7.16 3.02
CA ASN A 45 4.23 -5.91 3.57
C ASN A 45 4.07 -4.84 2.49
N PHE A 46 3.31 -3.78 2.84
CA PHE A 46 3.25 -2.56 2.04
C PHE A 46 4.62 -1.88 1.97
N GLY A 47 5.00 -1.42 0.77
CA GLY A 47 6.25 -0.70 0.54
C GLY A 47 7.48 -1.58 0.38
N GLU A 48 7.36 -2.91 0.40
CA GLU A 48 8.48 -3.80 0.08
C GLU A 48 8.97 -3.59 -1.36
N LEU A 49 10.29 -3.54 -1.53
CA LEU A 49 10.92 -3.39 -2.84
C LEU A 49 10.72 -4.66 -3.67
N ARG A 50 10.24 -4.49 -4.88
CA ARG A 50 10.17 -5.48 -5.95
C ARG A 50 11.19 -5.12 -7.05
N SER A 51 11.33 -5.95 -8.06
CA SER A 51 12.33 -5.74 -9.12
C SER A 51 12.16 -4.42 -9.88
N ASN A 52 10.94 -3.92 -10.03
CA ASN A 52 10.62 -2.71 -10.82
C ASN A 52 9.56 -1.79 -10.20
N HIS A 53 9.08 -2.09 -9.00
CA HIS A 53 8.08 -1.29 -8.28
C HIS A 53 8.12 -1.56 -6.79
N TYR A 54 7.35 -0.81 -6.00
CA TYR A 54 7.09 -1.11 -4.60
C TYR A 54 5.79 -1.92 -4.46
N HIS A 55 5.75 -2.82 -3.49
CA HIS A 55 4.55 -3.59 -3.17
C HIS A 55 3.48 -2.66 -2.56
N MET A 56 2.33 -2.55 -3.21
CA MET A 56 1.31 -1.55 -2.90
C MET A 56 0.17 -2.07 -2.01
N GLY A 57 0.35 -3.25 -1.42
CA GLY A 57 -0.64 -3.88 -0.56
C GLY A 57 -0.03 -4.75 0.53
N LEU A 58 -0.84 -5.66 1.03
CA LEU A 58 -0.44 -6.73 1.94
C LEU A 58 -0.69 -8.08 1.25
N ASP A 59 0.32 -8.96 1.25
CA ASP A 59 0.14 -10.33 0.82
C ASP A 59 -0.22 -11.20 2.03
N ILE A 60 -1.50 -11.54 2.15
CA ILE A 60 -2.05 -12.30 3.28
C ILE A 60 -1.95 -13.79 2.97
N ARG A 61 -1.24 -14.53 3.81
CA ARG A 61 -1.06 -15.98 3.67
C ARG A 61 -2.37 -16.73 3.74
N THR A 62 -2.58 -17.67 2.82
CA THR A 62 -3.73 -18.58 2.78
C THR A 62 -3.37 -20.02 3.22
N ARG A 63 -2.31 -20.18 4.01
CA ARG A 63 -1.78 -21.49 4.44
C ARG A 63 -1.45 -22.38 3.24
N GLN A 64 -0.89 -21.80 2.18
CA GLN A 64 -0.55 -22.48 0.92
C GLN A 64 -1.74 -23.17 0.22
N ARG A 65 -2.96 -22.68 0.44
CA ARG A 65 -4.18 -23.20 -0.17
C ARG A 65 -4.88 -22.14 -1.00
N VAL A 66 -5.50 -22.56 -2.07
CA VAL A 66 -6.48 -21.78 -2.82
C VAL A 66 -7.88 -22.00 -2.24
N ASN A 67 -8.86 -21.23 -2.71
CA ASN A 67 -10.28 -21.36 -2.38
C ASN A 67 -10.65 -21.08 -0.92
N LEU A 68 -9.84 -20.30 -0.19
CA LEU A 68 -10.34 -19.74 1.06
C LEU A 68 -11.35 -18.63 0.74
N PRO A 69 -12.49 -18.57 1.47
CA PRO A 69 -13.46 -17.50 1.28
C PRO A 69 -12.84 -16.12 1.50
N VAL A 70 -13.11 -15.19 0.57
CA VAL A 70 -12.72 -13.79 0.63
C VAL A 70 -13.96 -12.94 0.84
N TYR A 71 -13.90 -12.05 1.82
CA TYR A 71 -15.03 -11.26 2.28
C TYR A 71 -14.78 -9.76 2.04
N ALA A 72 -15.84 -9.01 1.76
CA ALA A 72 -15.80 -7.57 1.70
C ALA A 72 -15.31 -6.97 3.04
N ALA A 73 -14.29 -6.12 2.99
CA ALA A 73 -13.68 -5.57 4.20
C ALA A 73 -14.56 -4.51 4.87
N ALA A 74 -15.42 -3.81 4.12
CA ALA A 74 -16.38 -2.81 4.59
C ALA A 74 -17.60 -2.76 3.66
N ASP A 75 -18.63 -2.01 4.05
CA ASP A 75 -19.82 -1.76 3.22
C ASP A 75 -19.47 -0.94 1.98
N GLY A 76 -20.10 -1.24 0.86
CA GLY A 76 -19.86 -0.54 -0.39
C GLY A 76 -20.48 -1.23 -1.60
N TYR A 77 -19.83 -1.14 -2.75
CA TYR A 77 -20.23 -1.87 -3.96
C TYR A 77 -19.01 -2.20 -4.82
N ILE A 78 -19.07 -3.31 -5.51
CA ILE A 78 -18.05 -3.69 -6.50
C ILE A 78 -18.17 -2.71 -7.66
N TYR A 79 -17.11 -1.93 -7.92
CA TYR A 79 -17.15 -0.91 -8.97
C TYR A 79 -16.21 -1.21 -10.13
N LYS A 80 -15.20 -2.09 -9.92
CA LYS A 80 -14.33 -2.58 -10.99
C LYS A 80 -13.99 -4.05 -10.79
N ILE A 81 -13.80 -4.76 -11.90
CA ILE A 81 -13.35 -6.15 -11.94
C ILE A 81 -12.26 -6.27 -13.00
N LYS A 82 -11.20 -6.96 -12.65
CA LYS A 82 -10.10 -7.24 -13.57
C LYS A 82 -9.88 -8.73 -13.72
N VAL A 83 -9.65 -9.16 -14.96
CA VAL A 83 -9.18 -10.50 -15.30
C VAL A 83 -8.04 -10.34 -16.29
N GLU A 84 -6.86 -10.82 -15.95
CA GLU A 84 -5.66 -10.71 -16.77
C GLU A 84 -4.71 -11.90 -16.54
N PRO A 85 -3.84 -12.25 -17.51
CA PRO A 85 -2.93 -13.40 -17.35
C PRO A 85 -1.77 -13.15 -16.39
N PHE A 86 -1.37 -11.88 -16.21
CA PHE A 86 -0.28 -11.44 -15.35
C PHE A 86 -0.81 -10.42 -14.33
N GLY A 87 0.09 -9.71 -13.63
CA GLY A 87 -0.32 -8.68 -12.67
C GLY A 87 -1.23 -9.24 -11.58
N PHE A 88 -2.40 -8.65 -11.39
CA PHE A 88 -3.34 -9.06 -10.35
C PHE A 88 -4.08 -10.38 -10.63
N GLY A 89 -4.04 -10.90 -11.86
CA GLY A 89 -4.81 -12.07 -12.25
C GLY A 89 -6.31 -11.77 -12.25
N GLN A 90 -7.08 -12.42 -11.38
CA GLN A 90 -8.47 -12.05 -11.10
C GLN A 90 -8.52 -11.12 -9.90
N ALA A 91 -9.12 -9.95 -10.06
CA ALA A 91 -9.21 -8.95 -9.00
C ALA A 91 -10.59 -8.26 -8.94
N ILE A 92 -10.98 -7.88 -7.72
CA ILE A 92 -12.18 -7.11 -7.40
C ILE A 92 -11.75 -5.81 -6.74
N TYR A 93 -12.39 -4.71 -7.13
CA TYR A 93 -12.27 -3.41 -6.50
C TYR A 93 -13.62 -3.03 -5.90
N ILE A 94 -13.65 -2.74 -4.60
CA ILE A 94 -14.85 -2.29 -3.90
C ILE A 94 -14.67 -0.82 -3.54
N ARG A 95 -15.61 0.02 -3.97
CA ARG A 95 -15.73 1.40 -3.50
C ARG A 95 -16.60 1.43 -2.25
N HIS A 96 -16.06 2.02 -1.19
CA HIS A 96 -16.72 2.16 0.10
C HIS A 96 -17.32 3.54 0.30
N ASN A 97 -18.33 3.64 1.18
CA ASN A 97 -19.01 4.90 1.47
C ASN A 97 -18.13 5.89 2.26
N ASN A 98 -17.02 5.42 2.81
CA ASN A 98 -16.08 6.21 3.61
C ASN A 98 -14.95 6.87 2.79
N GLY A 99 -15.03 6.86 1.46
CA GLY A 99 -14.05 7.49 0.58
C GLY A 99 -12.83 6.61 0.26
N TYR A 100 -12.85 5.33 0.62
CA TYR A 100 -11.78 4.39 0.30
C TYR A 100 -12.21 3.34 -0.72
N ILE A 101 -11.21 2.69 -1.29
CA ILE A 101 -11.33 1.54 -2.17
C ILE A 101 -10.57 0.39 -1.51
N THR A 102 -11.10 -0.84 -1.58
CA THR A 102 -10.31 -2.04 -1.32
C THR A 102 -10.17 -2.87 -2.57
N LEU A 103 -8.96 -3.40 -2.77
CA LEU A 103 -8.63 -4.29 -3.87
C LEU A 103 -8.29 -5.67 -3.31
N TYR A 104 -8.79 -6.69 -3.98
CA TYR A 104 -8.58 -8.10 -3.68
C TYR A 104 -8.07 -8.78 -4.94
N ALA A 105 -6.85 -9.31 -4.92
CA ALA A 105 -6.24 -9.88 -6.11
C ALA A 105 -5.72 -11.31 -5.93
N HIS A 106 -5.24 -11.88 -7.02
CA HIS A 106 -4.83 -13.27 -7.18
C HIS A 106 -5.95 -14.28 -6.87
N LEU A 107 -7.20 -13.85 -7.09
CA LEU A 107 -8.38 -14.66 -6.80
C LEU A 107 -8.46 -15.87 -7.75
N ASN A 108 -8.97 -16.99 -7.23
CA ASN A 108 -9.21 -18.20 -8.02
C ASN A 108 -10.61 -18.21 -8.65
N ALA A 109 -11.59 -17.70 -7.92
CA ALA A 109 -12.97 -17.64 -8.39
C ALA A 109 -13.72 -16.46 -7.76
N PHE A 110 -14.63 -15.87 -8.50
CA PHE A 110 -15.63 -14.94 -8.00
C PHE A 110 -16.82 -15.67 -7.39
N GLN A 111 -17.59 -14.98 -6.53
CA GLN A 111 -18.89 -15.52 -6.11
C GLN A 111 -19.82 -15.73 -7.34
N PRO A 112 -20.80 -16.66 -7.31
CA PRO A 112 -21.49 -17.12 -8.53
C PRO A 112 -22.14 -16.04 -9.38
N ALA A 113 -22.82 -15.06 -8.77
CA ALA A 113 -23.49 -13.99 -9.54
C ALA A 113 -22.47 -13.08 -10.25
N LEU A 114 -21.35 -12.77 -9.57
CA LEU A 114 -20.26 -11.99 -10.14
C LEU A 114 -19.54 -12.77 -11.25
N ALA A 115 -19.30 -14.06 -11.05
CA ALA A 115 -18.73 -14.94 -12.06
C ALA A 115 -19.57 -14.99 -13.34
N ALA A 116 -20.89 -15.11 -13.17
CA ALA A 116 -21.82 -15.09 -14.32
C ALA A 116 -21.78 -13.76 -15.08
N TYR A 117 -21.73 -12.63 -14.34
CA TYR A 117 -21.59 -11.30 -14.95
C TYR A 117 -20.29 -11.17 -15.75
N VAL A 118 -19.14 -11.53 -15.15
CA VAL A 118 -17.83 -11.46 -15.80
C VAL A 118 -17.83 -12.31 -17.06
N LYS A 119 -18.30 -13.57 -16.96
CA LYS A 119 -18.37 -14.47 -18.10
C LYS A 119 -19.24 -13.90 -19.25
N LYS A 120 -20.41 -13.33 -18.92
CA LYS A 120 -21.26 -12.66 -19.92
C LYS A 120 -20.50 -11.52 -20.61
N ARG A 121 -19.83 -10.65 -19.84
CA ARG A 121 -19.04 -9.53 -20.40
C ARG A 121 -17.89 -10.00 -21.28
N GLN A 122 -17.19 -11.09 -20.90
CA GLN A 122 -16.13 -11.69 -21.70
C GLN A 122 -16.65 -12.17 -23.07
N TYR A 123 -17.82 -12.82 -23.10
CA TYR A 123 -18.45 -13.24 -24.36
C TYR A 123 -18.92 -12.05 -25.22
N GLU A 124 -19.52 -11.03 -24.62
CA GLU A 124 -19.94 -9.82 -25.33
C GLU A 124 -18.78 -9.05 -25.94
N LEU A 125 -17.60 -9.07 -25.29
CA LEU A 125 -16.39 -8.41 -25.73
C LEU A 125 -15.48 -9.31 -26.58
N GLU A 126 -15.85 -10.58 -26.74
CA GLU A 126 -15.08 -11.61 -27.45
C GLU A 126 -13.62 -11.71 -26.98
N ARG A 127 -13.39 -11.52 -25.67
CA ARG A 127 -12.04 -11.58 -25.08
C ARG A 127 -12.05 -12.14 -23.67
N TRP A 128 -10.99 -12.87 -23.33
CA TRP A 128 -10.82 -13.47 -22.01
C TRP A 128 -10.36 -12.45 -20.96
N ASP A 129 -9.40 -11.61 -21.30
CA ASP A 129 -8.90 -10.55 -20.43
C ASP A 129 -9.87 -9.36 -20.47
N VAL A 130 -10.24 -8.87 -19.30
CA VAL A 130 -11.20 -7.76 -19.18
C VAL A 130 -10.84 -6.85 -18.01
N PHE A 131 -11.09 -5.57 -18.18
CA PHE A 131 -11.11 -4.58 -17.11
C PHE A 131 -12.45 -3.85 -17.17
N LEU A 132 -13.37 -4.25 -16.31
CA LEU A 132 -14.76 -3.84 -16.36
C LEU A 132 -15.04 -2.77 -15.32
N ASP A 133 -15.59 -1.64 -15.76
CA ASP A 133 -16.32 -0.75 -14.88
C ASP A 133 -17.71 -1.35 -14.62
N VAL A 134 -18.07 -1.44 -13.36
CA VAL A 134 -19.33 -2.03 -12.92
C VAL A 134 -20.27 -0.89 -12.50
N PRO A 135 -21.50 -0.85 -13.06
CA PRO A 135 -22.46 0.19 -12.69
C PRO A 135 -22.73 0.22 -11.18
N ALA A 136 -22.78 1.42 -10.62
CA ALA A 136 -23.09 1.61 -9.21
C ALA A 136 -24.43 0.92 -8.85
N GLY A 137 -24.42 0.20 -7.72
CA GLY A 137 -25.63 -0.49 -7.24
C GLY A 137 -25.89 -1.87 -7.87
N LEU A 138 -25.14 -2.29 -8.89
CA LEU A 138 -25.32 -3.63 -9.49
C LEU A 138 -24.88 -4.74 -8.54
N PHE A 139 -23.77 -4.55 -7.84
CA PHE A 139 -23.25 -5.50 -6.83
C PHE A 139 -22.97 -4.76 -5.51
N PRO A 140 -24.02 -4.38 -4.75
CA PRO A 140 -23.82 -3.86 -3.40
C PRO A 140 -23.26 -4.97 -2.50
N VAL A 141 -22.42 -4.61 -1.56
CA VAL A 141 -21.85 -5.52 -0.57
C VAL A 141 -21.89 -4.92 0.81
N ARG A 142 -22.10 -5.76 1.82
CA ARG A 142 -21.96 -5.44 3.23
C ARG A 142 -20.64 -5.97 3.74
N ARG A 143 -20.11 -5.34 4.76
CA ARG A 143 -18.93 -5.79 5.47
C ARG A 143 -19.09 -7.25 5.92
N GLY A 144 -18.30 -8.16 5.36
CA GLY A 144 -18.35 -9.60 5.63
C GLY A 144 -19.10 -10.43 4.60
N ASP A 145 -19.68 -9.85 3.57
CA ASP A 145 -20.26 -10.61 2.47
C ASP A 145 -19.17 -11.38 1.71
N LEU A 146 -19.48 -12.60 1.31
CA LEU A 146 -18.62 -13.42 0.46
C LEU A 146 -18.57 -12.81 -0.95
N ILE A 147 -17.39 -12.46 -1.42
CA ILE A 147 -17.18 -11.83 -2.74
C ILE A 147 -16.41 -12.73 -3.71
N ALA A 148 -15.52 -13.56 -3.19
CA ALA A 148 -14.63 -14.39 -4.00
C ALA A 148 -13.97 -15.50 -3.19
N TYR A 149 -13.07 -16.23 -3.85
CA TYR A 149 -12.22 -17.24 -3.25
C TYR A 149 -10.75 -16.94 -3.58
N SER A 150 -9.86 -17.06 -2.60
CA SER A 150 -8.43 -16.82 -2.75
C SER A 150 -7.78 -17.80 -3.73
N GLY A 151 -6.69 -17.36 -4.36
CA GLY A 151 -6.04 -18.16 -5.38
C GLY A 151 -4.54 -17.92 -5.51
N ASN A 152 -4.10 -18.08 -6.76
CA ASN A 152 -2.71 -17.91 -7.19
C ASN A 152 -2.66 -17.41 -8.65
N MET A 153 -3.68 -16.65 -9.09
CA MET A 153 -3.75 -16.16 -10.47
C MET A 153 -2.86 -14.95 -10.69
N GLY A 154 -2.44 -14.73 -11.95
CA GLY A 154 -1.61 -13.58 -12.31
C GLY A 154 -0.14 -13.72 -11.92
N GLY A 155 0.50 -12.62 -11.55
CA GLY A 155 1.91 -12.53 -11.17
C GLY A 155 2.22 -13.02 -9.75
N SER A 156 1.72 -14.19 -9.37
CA SER A 156 1.86 -14.77 -8.05
C SER A 156 2.74 -16.00 -8.04
N MET A 157 3.65 -16.11 -7.07
CA MET A 157 4.55 -17.26 -6.90
C MET A 157 4.02 -18.33 -5.95
N GLY A 158 2.83 -18.15 -5.37
CA GLY A 158 2.20 -19.10 -4.46
C GLY A 158 0.88 -18.59 -3.90
N PRO A 159 -0.01 -19.47 -3.40
CA PRO A 159 -1.32 -19.08 -2.93
C PRO A 159 -1.29 -18.04 -1.81
N HIS A 160 -1.91 -16.86 -2.05
CA HIS A 160 -2.09 -15.79 -1.08
C HIS A 160 -3.26 -14.90 -1.52
N LEU A 161 -3.66 -13.97 -0.68
CA LEU A 161 -4.55 -12.87 -1.03
C LEU A 161 -3.72 -11.56 -1.02
N HIS A 162 -3.58 -10.92 -2.16
CA HIS A 162 -3.10 -9.56 -2.22
C HIS A 162 -4.24 -8.60 -1.90
N PHE A 163 -4.04 -7.73 -0.91
CA PHE A 163 -5.06 -6.82 -0.40
C PHE A 163 -4.53 -5.40 -0.32
N GLU A 164 -5.26 -4.45 -0.91
CA GLU A 164 -4.92 -3.03 -0.87
C GLU A 164 -6.04 -2.19 -0.28
N ILE A 165 -5.68 -1.06 0.30
CA ILE A 165 -6.58 0.07 0.58
C ILE A 165 -6.07 1.27 -0.19
N ARG A 166 -6.99 1.95 -0.90
CA ARG A 166 -6.69 3.12 -1.71
C ARG A 166 -7.63 4.26 -1.36
N GLU A 167 -7.19 5.48 -1.58
CA GLU A 167 -8.03 6.67 -1.47
C GLU A 167 -8.81 6.90 -2.76
N PHE A 168 -10.08 7.26 -2.65
CA PHE A 168 -10.94 7.61 -3.77
C PHE A 168 -11.18 9.13 -3.78
N PRO A 169 -11.17 9.83 -4.92
CA PRO A 169 -11.05 9.30 -6.30
C PRO A 169 -9.62 9.17 -6.86
N GLU A 170 -8.60 9.62 -6.13
CA GLU A 170 -7.22 9.76 -6.59
C GLU A 170 -6.53 8.42 -6.86
N ASP A 171 -7.11 7.31 -6.40
CA ASP A 171 -6.60 5.93 -6.52
C ASP A 171 -5.19 5.75 -5.91
N VAL A 172 -4.88 6.54 -4.86
CA VAL A 172 -3.60 6.52 -4.16
C VAL A 172 -3.54 5.34 -3.20
N ASN A 173 -2.53 4.50 -3.33
CA ASN A 173 -2.31 3.37 -2.43
C ASN A 173 -1.93 3.84 -1.03
N LEU A 174 -2.61 3.30 -0.03
CA LEU A 174 -2.37 3.56 1.39
C LEU A 174 -1.91 2.28 2.09
N ASN A 175 -1.06 2.41 3.09
CA ASN A 175 -0.63 1.26 3.88
C ASN A 175 -1.81 0.67 4.68
N PRO A 176 -2.30 -0.55 4.36
CA PRO A 176 -3.47 -1.11 5.04
C PRO A 176 -3.25 -1.36 6.55
N MET A 177 -2.00 -1.43 7.03
CA MET A 177 -1.70 -1.55 8.45
C MET A 177 -2.14 -0.32 9.26
N LEU A 178 -2.30 0.83 8.62
CA LEU A 178 -2.77 2.06 9.25
C LEU A 178 -4.26 2.02 9.63
N PHE A 179 -5.02 1.08 9.10
CA PHE A 179 -6.48 0.97 9.24
C PHE A 179 -6.95 0.01 10.36
N GLY A 180 -6.06 -0.37 11.26
CA GLY A 180 -6.42 -1.17 12.43
C GLY A 180 -6.72 -2.65 12.14
N LEU A 181 -6.27 -3.19 11.02
CA LEU A 181 -6.36 -4.62 10.77
C LEU A 181 -5.62 -5.41 11.86
N PRO A 182 -6.15 -6.55 12.33
CA PRO A 182 -5.55 -7.31 13.42
C PRO A 182 -4.33 -8.10 12.93
N ILE A 183 -3.26 -7.39 12.59
CA ILE A 183 -2.00 -7.96 12.13
C ILE A 183 -1.05 -8.02 13.33
N PRO A 184 -0.66 -9.21 13.79
CA PRO A 184 0.30 -9.33 14.87
C PRO A 184 1.69 -8.93 14.36
N ASP A 185 2.17 -7.78 14.84
CA ASP A 185 3.53 -7.31 14.66
C ASP A 185 4.07 -6.80 15.99
N ASN A 186 4.98 -7.57 16.58
CA ASN A 186 5.65 -7.26 17.83
C ASN A 186 7.18 -7.26 17.67
N LYS A 187 7.69 -7.26 16.44
CA LYS A 187 9.12 -7.21 16.16
C LYS A 187 9.55 -5.82 15.75
N PRO A 188 10.28 -5.10 16.61
CA PRO A 188 10.82 -3.81 16.23
C PRO A 188 11.80 -3.96 15.04
N PRO A 189 11.87 -2.95 14.17
CA PRO A 189 12.86 -2.94 13.09
C PRO A 189 14.28 -2.91 13.66
N VAL A 190 15.18 -3.66 13.02
CA VAL A 190 16.60 -3.69 13.37
C VAL A 190 17.39 -3.03 12.26
N VAL A 191 18.02 -1.89 12.56
CA VAL A 191 18.95 -1.24 11.63
C VAL A 191 20.31 -1.96 11.74
N ARG A 192 20.77 -2.50 10.62
CA ARG A 192 22.03 -3.26 10.57
C ARG A 192 23.18 -2.49 9.95
N LYS A 193 22.86 -1.65 8.96
CA LYS A 193 23.86 -0.91 8.18
C LYS A 193 23.28 0.43 7.73
N LEU A 194 24.13 1.42 7.64
CA LEU A 194 23.90 2.65 6.90
C LEU A 194 24.62 2.54 5.55
N ALA A 195 23.91 2.80 4.46
CA ALA A 195 24.48 2.91 3.12
C ALA A 195 24.62 4.39 2.77
N VAL A 196 25.82 4.83 2.46
CA VAL A 196 26.11 6.21 2.09
C VAL A 196 26.49 6.25 0.62
N TYR A 197 25.80 7.12 -0.12
CA TYR A 197 26.01 7.37 -1.54
C TYR A 197 26.55 8.79 -1.74
N ASP A 198 27.41 8.96 -2.73
CA ASP A 198 27.82 10.27 -3.21
C ASP A 198 26.61 10.94 -3.88
N ARG A 199 26.23 12.10 -3.38
CA ARG A 199 25.06 12.85 -3.88
C ARG A 199 25.23 13.36 -5.32
N ASP A 200 26.46 13.60 -5.73
CA ASP A 200 26.77 14.19 -7.03
C ASP A 200 26.94 13.13 -8.14
N ARG A 201 26.76 11.85 -7.80
CA ARG A 201 26.83 10.72 -8.73
C ARG A 201 25.51 9.98 -8.83
N SER A 202 25.23 9.42 -10.00
CA SER A 202 24.08 8.56 -10.20
C SER A 202 24.12 7.32 -9.28
N LEU A 203 23.00 6.96 -8.67
CA LEU A 203 22.87 5.73 -7.87
C LEU A 203 23.20 4.45 -8.67
N TYR A 204 23.03 4.50 -9.99
CA TYR A 204 23.33 3.35 -10.88
C TYR A 204 24.81 3.24 -11.25
N GLU A 205 25.61 4.28 -11.00
CA GLU A 205 27.03 4.35 -11.37
C GLU A 205 27.97 4.25 -10.16
N GLN A 206 27.43 3.97 -8.99
CA GLN A 206 28.20 3.86 -7.75
C GLN A 206 27.75 2.71 -6.87
N SER A 207 28.66 2.20 -6.08
CA SER A 207 28.34 1.30 -4.96
C SER A 207 28.39 2.09 -3.66
N PRO A 208 27.43 1.92 -2.74
CA PRO A 208 27.44 2.63 -1.48
C PRO A 208 28.57 2.15 -0.57
N GLU A 209 29.07 3.06 0.26
CA GLU A 209 29.85 2.69 1.42
C GLU A 209 28.91 2.20 2.54
N PHE A 210 29.20 1.04 3.11
CA PHE A 210 28.38 0.44 4.17
C PHE A 210 29.03 0.64 5.54
N TYR A 211 28.28 1.23 6.46
CA TYR A 211 28.67 1.43 7.84
C TYR A 211 27.81 0.57 8.74
N PRO A 212 28.40 -0.40 9.48
CA PRO A 212 27.67 -1.14 10.48
C PRO A 212 27.14 -0.24 11.57
N VAL A 213 25.92 -0.48 12.02
CA VAL A 213 25.31 0.21 13.15
C VAL A 213 25.07 -0.74 14.30
N ILE A 214 25.15 -0.23 15.51
CA ILE A 214 24.87 -0.95 16.76
C ILE A 214 23.73 -0.28 17.51
N ALA A 215 22.94 -1.08 18.23
CA ALA A 215 21.90 -0.55 19.11
C ALA A 215 22.52 0.07 20.35
N ALA A 216 22.19 1.32 20.66
CA ALA A 216 22.63 2.06 21.83
C ALA A 216 21.41 2.55 22.62
N GLY A 217 20.77 1.66 23.39
CA GLY A 217 19.55 1.92 24.13
C GLY A 217 18.36 2.20 23.23
N LYS A 218 17.89 3.46 23.13
CA LYS A 218 16.73 3.88 22.34
C LYS A 218 17.08 4.39 20.92
N HIS A 219 18.34 4.37 20.56
CA HIS A 219 18.82 4.85 19.26
C HIS A 219 19.86 3.90 18.68
N TYR A 220 20.32 4.18 17.45
CA TYR A 220 21.40 3.46 16.79
C TYR A 220 22.60 4.36 16.62
N GLU A 221 23.80 3.80 16.77
CA GLU A 221 25.07 4.50 16.54
C GLU A 221 25.90 3.75 15.49
N LEU A 222 26.82 4.45 14.83
CA LEU A 222 27.81 3.80 13.99
C LEU A 222 28.74 2.97 14.87
N ALA A 223 29.05 1.73 14.46
CA ALA A 223 29.95 0.85 15.18
C ALA A 223 31.39 1.41 15.26
N GLN A 224 31.74 2.29 14.32
CA GLN A 224 32.99 3.04 14.32
C GLN A 224 32.64 4.51 14.04
N ARG A 225 33.19 5.43 14.84
CA ARG A 225 33.08 6.88 14.59
C ARG A 225 33.93 7.24 13.39
N THR A 226 33.30 7.63 12.30
CA THR A 226 33.93 8.18 11.11
C THR A 226 33.51 9.62 10.97
N ILE A 227 34.48 10.52 10.77
CA ILE A 227 34.19 11.93 10.53
C ILE A 227 33.99 12.07 9.02
N TYR A 228 32.79 12.49 8.59
CA TYR A 228 32.53 12.92 7.22
C TYR A 228 32.66 14.42 7.14
N THR A 229 33.43 14.89 6.20
CA THR A 229 33.35 16.25 5.69
C THR A 229 32.31 16.25 4.57
N LEU A 230 31.16 16.88 4.83
CA LEU A 230 30.12 17.13 3.84
C LEU A 230 30.53 18.28 2.93
#